data_cc303205813fb8b6105d3d77a82c5620
#
_entry.id   cc303205813fb8b6105d3d77a82c5620
#
_cell.length_a   1.000
_cell.length_b   1.000
_cell.length_c   1.000
_cell.angle_alpha   90.00
_cell.angle_beta   90.00
_cell.angle_gamma   90.00
#
_symmetry.space_group_name_H-M   'P 1'
#
loop_
_entity.id
_entity.type
_entity.pdbx_description
1 polymer ?
#
loop_
_entity_poly.entity_id
_entity_poly.type
_entity_poly.pdbx_seq_one_letter_code
_entity_poly.pdbx_strand_id
1 'polypeptide(L)'
;LVAILFSMTLHEAMHGYMSYFLGDNTAKIQGRLTLNPLKHIDPFLTIILPLLLLISGGPIFGGAKPVPFNPNNVRGGDMGVALVALSGPLLNLVLAFISFGILSFLPDSGLWTSFFSTMVMVNLGFFAFNILPIPPLDGSRVMYAIAPDVVQKGMQQIERYGLILIFVLVLIGGPVL
;
A
#
# COMPACT_ATOMS: atom_id res chain seq x y z
N LEU A 1 -11.11 -3.83 -11.35
CA LEU A 1 -10.70 -4.88 -10.40
C LEU A 1 -9.30 -5.40 -10.71
N VAL A 2 -9.00 -5.86 -11.97
CA VAL A 2 -7.68 -6.41 -12.35
C VAL A 2 -6.56 -5.41 -12.03
N ALA A 3 -6.70 -4.14 -12.42
CA ALA A 3 -5.73 -3.09 -12.15
C ALA A 3 -5.44 -2.94 -10.65
N ILE A 4 -6.48 -2.96 -9.80
CA ILE A 4 -6.36 -2.84 -8.34
C ILE A 4 -5.56 -4.03 -7.78
N LEU A 5 -5.97 -5.26 -8.12
CA LEU A 5 -5.29 -6.47 -7.63
C LEU A 5 -3.82 -6.52 -8.08
N PHE A 6 -3.56 -6.14 -9.32
CA PHE A 6 -2.20 -6.10 -9.86
C PHE A 6 -1.34 -5.07 -9.13
N SER A 7 -1.82 -3.83 -9.01
CA SER A 7 -1.10 -2.73 -8.35
C SER A 7 -0.85 -3.01 -6.87
N MET A 8 -1.86 -3.54 -6.17
CA MET A 8 -1.77 -3.91 -4.76
C MET A 8 -0.78 -5.06 -4.53
N THR A 9 -0.80 -6.08 -5.42
CA THR A 9 0.13 -7.21 -5.35
C THR A 9 1.58 -6.76 -5.51
N LEU A 10 1.84 -5.89 -6.48
CA LEU A 10 3.18 -5.36 -6.72
C LEU A 10 3.66 -4.47 -5.58
N HIS A 11 2.79 -3.64 -5.04
CA HIS A 11 3.05 -2.81 -3.86
C HIS A 11 3.51 -3.66 -2.68
N GLU A 12 2.72 -4.66 -2.29
CA GLU A 12 3.03 -5.56 -1.18
C GLU A 12 4.30 -6.39 -1.43
N ALA A 13 4.44 -6.92 -2.64
CA ALA A 13 5.64 -7.67 -3.01
C ALA A 13 6.89 -6.79 -2.90
N MET A 14 6.81 -5.52 -3.25
CA MET A 14 7.96 -4.61 -3.19
C MET A 14 8.45 -4.38 -1.76
N HIS A 15 7.55 -4.25 -0.77
CA HIS A 15 7.94 -4.26 0.65
C HIS A 15 8.73 -5.52 1.00
N GLY A 16 8.25 -6.69 0.59
CA GLY A 16 8.92 -7.95 0.82
C GLY A 16 10.29 -8.06 0.15
N TYR A 17 10.41 -7.62 -1.11
CA TYR A 17 11.69 -7.62 -1.83
C TYR A 17 12.69 -6.64 -1.22
N MET A 18 12.23 -5.45 -0.83
CA MET A 18 13.10 -4.45 -0.19
C MET A 18 13.57 -4.94 1.18
N SER A 19 12.68 -5.51 2.01
CA SER A 19 13.08 -6.07 3.31
C SER A 19 14.09 -7.21 3.14
N TYR A 20 13.88 -8.08 2.15
CA TYR A 20 14.83 -9.16 1.81
C TYR A 20 16.19 -8.61 1.36
N PHE A 21 16.20 -7.60 0.51
CA PHE A 21 17.43 -6.93 0.06
C PHE A 21 18.20 -6.30 1.23
N LEU A 22 17.48 -5.75 2.21
CA LEU A 22 18.04 -5.17 3.42
C LEU A 22 18.37 -6.22 4.52
N GLY A 23 18.21 -7.52 4.23
CA GLY A 23 18.72 -8.62 5.08
C GLY A 23 17.64 -9.38 5.86
N ASP A 24 16.38 -8.96 5.80
CA ASP A 24 15.30 -9.68 6.46
C ASP A 24 14.73 -10.81 5.57
N ASN A 25 14.84 -12.05 6.04
CA ASN A 25 14.35 -13.23 5.32
C ASN A 25 12.90 -13.62 5.68
N THR A 26 12.20 -12.84 6.50
CA THR A 26 10.88 -13.22 7.05
C THR A 26 9.86 -13.51 5.95
N ALA A 27 9.71 -12.61 4.98
CA ALA A 27 8.78 -12.78 3.86
C ALA A 27 9.12 -14.01 3.01
N LYS A 28 10.41 -14.27 2.78
CA LYS A 28 10.88 -15.42 2.02
C LYS A 28 10.56 -16.73 2.72
N ILE A 29 10.88 -16.84 4.02
CA ILE A 29 10.64 -18.05 4.84
C ILE A 29 9.14 -18.38 4.90
N GLN A 30 8.27 -17.36 4.95
CA GLN A 30 6.82 -17.52 4.97
C GLN A 30 6.19 -17.72 3.58
N GLY A 31 7.00 -17.82 2.50
CA GLY A 31 6.50 -17.98 1.14
C GLY A 31 5.66 -16.80 0.63
N ARG A 32 5.92 -15.59 1.20
CA ARG A 32 5.21 -14.36 0.87
C ARG A 32 5.97 -13.46 -0.11
N LEU A 33 7.21 -13.80 -0.43
CA LEU A 33 8.03 -13.12 -1.44
C LEU A 33 7.64 -13.62 -2.84
N THR A 34 6.49 -13.18 -3.34
CA THR A 34 5.88 -13.68 -4.58
C THR A 34 5.02 -12.62 -5.25
N LEU A 35 4.88 -12.71 -6.58
CA LEU A 35 3.97 -11.89 -7.37
C LEU A 35 2.60 -12.55 -7.59
N ASN A 36 2.33 -13.68 -6.93
CA ASN A 36 1.03 -14.35 -7.01
C ASN A 36 -0.01 -13.56 -6.19
N PRO A 37 -1.02 -12.94 -6.83
CA PRO A 37 -2.01 -12.10 -6.13
C PRO A 37 -2.79 -12.86 -5.05
N LEU A 38 -3.00 -14.17 -5.23
CA LEU A 38 -3.74 -14.99 -4.26
C LEU A 38 -3.05 -15.05 -2.89
N LYS A 39 -1.73 -14.86 -2.86
CA LYS A 39 -0.97 -14.81 -1.59
C LYS A 39 -1.13 -13.48 -0.85
N HIS A 40 -1.61 -12.44 -1.53
CA HIS A 40 -1.82 -11.09 -0.99
C HIS A 40 -3.29 -10.78 -0.72
N ILE A 41 -4.20 -11.73 -0.96
CA ILE A 41 -5.61 -11.60 -0.60
C ILE A 41 -5.78 -11.86 0.90
N ASP A 42 -6.44 -10.93 1.59
CA ASP A 42 -7.01 -11.11 2.91
C ASP A 42 -8.53 -11.29 2.77
N PRO A 43 -9.11 -12.42 3.23
CA PRO A 43 -10.55 -12.67 3.07
C PRO A 43 -11.41 -11.54 3.64
N PHE A 44 -11.03 -10.96 4.77
CA PHE A 44 -11.79 -9.89 5.40
C PHE A 44 -11.53 -8.54 4.72
N LEU A 45 -10.27 -8.10 4.63
CA LEU A 45 -9.93 -6.76 4.12
C LEU A 45 -10.10 -6.62 2.61
N THR A 46 -9.86 -7.70 1.85
CA THR A 46 -9.89 -7.64 0.38
C THR A 46 -11.28 -7.97 -0.18
N ILE A 47 -12.11 -8.75 0.54
CA ILE A 47 -13.38 -9.24 -0.01
C ILE A 47 -14.56 -8.78 0.87
N ILE A 48 -14.60 -9.18 2.15
CA ILE A 48 -15.78 -8.97 3.00
C ILE A 48 -16.00 -7.49 3.26
N LEU A 49 -14.96 -6.77 3.63
CA LEU A 49 -15.05 -5.35 3.96
C LEU A 49 -15.54 -4.49 2.78
N PRO A 50 -14.96 -4.58 1.55
CA PRO A 50 -15.48 -3.86 0.39
C PRO A 50 -16.94 -4.19 0.07
N LEU A 51 -17.35 -5.46 0.20
CA LEU A 51 -18.74 -5.87 -0.02
C LEU A 51 -19.69 -5.27 1.02
N LEU A 52 -19.32 -5.26 2.29
CA LEU A 52 -20.13 -4.64 3.35
C LEU A 52 -20.28 -3.14 3.11
N LEU A 53 -19.19 -2.46 2.74
CA LEU A 53 -19.22 -1.03 2.44
C LEU A 53 -20.09 -0.72 1.20
N LEU A 54 -20.01 -1.56 0.16
CA LEU A 54 -20.85 -1.44 -1.03
C LEU A 54 -22.34 -1.58 -0.68
N ILE A 55 -22.70 -2.58 0.13
CA ILE A 55 -24.10 -2.81 0.54
C ILE A 55 -24.61 -1.69 1.44
N SER A 56 -23.76 -1.12 2.29
CA SER A 56 -24.13 0.01 3.17
C SER A 56 -24.18 1.36 2.46
N GLY A 57 -23.80 1.43 1.16
CA GLY A 57 -23.74 2.68 0.41
C GLY A 57 -22.59 3.60 0.83
N GLY A 58 -21.62 3.07 1.56
CA GLY A 58 -20.42 3.79 1.98
C GLY A 58 -19.33 3.80 0.90
N PRO A 59 -18.24 4.56 1.13
CA PRO A 59 -17.09 4.56 0.24
C PRO A 59 -16.45 3.16 0.22
N ILE A 60 -16.19 2.63 -0.98
CA ILE A 60 -15.59 1.30 -1.13
C ILE A 60 -14.12 1.39 -0.74
N PHE A 61 -13.77 0.72 0.34
CA PHE A 61 -12.40 0.61 0.84
C PHE A 61 -12.04 -0.85 1.08
N GLY A 62 -10.78 -1.19 0.86
CA GLY A 62 -10.24 -2.53 1.12
C GLY A 62 -8.73 -2.51 1.18
N GLY A 63 -8.15 -3.63 1.56
CA GLY A 63 -6.69 -3.75 1.70
C GLY A 63 -6.18 -5.12 1.29
N ALA A 64 -4.87 -5.20 1.08
CA ALA A 64 -4.15 -6.44 0.93
C ALA A 64 -3.84 -7.08 2.28
N LYS A 65 -3.49 -8.35 2.24
CA LYS A 65 -2.79 -9.01 3.33
C LYS A 65 -1.34 -8.52 3.35
N PRO A 66 -0.89 -7.80 4.40
CA PRO A 66 0.46 -7.24 4.43
C PRO A 66 1.55 -8.30 4.31
N VAL A 67 2.62 -7.99 3.61
CA VAL A 67 3.81 -8.85 3.58
C VAL A 67 4.57 -8.70 4.89
N PRO A 68 4.79 -9.79 5.66
CA PRO A 68 5.44 -9.71 6.94
C PRO A 68 6.94 -9.43 6.77
N PHE A 69 7.47 -8.56 7.60
CA PHE A 69 8.90 -8.34 7.76
C PHE A 69 9.25 -8.10 9.24
N ASN A 70 10.48 -8.38 9.63
CA ASN A 70 10.97 -8.14 10.98
C ASN A 70 11.88 -6.91 10.99
N PRO A 71 11.45 -5.78 11.58
CA PRO A 71 12.27 -4.56 11.64
C PRO A 71 13.66 -4.76 12.23
N ASN A 72 13.80 -5.70 13.20
CA ASN A 72 15.08 -5.98 13.85
C ASN A 72 16.10 -6.67 12.92
N ASN A 73 15.65 -7.30 11.84
CA ASN A 73 16.50 -7.95 10.85
C ASN A 73 16.88 -7.03 9.69
N VAL A 74 16.18 -5.89 9.57
CA VAL A 74 16.40 -4.94 8.48
C VAL A 74 17.66 -4.12 8.77
N ARG A 75 18.62 -4.14 7.85
CA ARG A 75 19.83 -3.32 7.93
C ARG A 75 19.48 -1.84 7.85
N GLY A 76 20.15 -1.01 8.67
CA GLY A 76 19.93 0.43 8.71
C GLY A 76 18.91 0.87 9.75
N GLY A 77 18.40 -0.05 10.61
CA GLY A 77 17.45 0.29 11.68
C GLY A 77 16.19 0.99 11.16
N ASP A 78 15.76 2.04 11.83
CA ASP A 78 14.54 2.78 11.46
C ASP A 78 14.58 3.35 10.03
N MET A 79 15.74 3.81 9.57
CA MET A 79 15.91 4.28 8.18
C MET A 79 15.77 3.12 7.18
N GLY A 80 16.26 1.94 7.51
CA GLY A 80 16.03 0.73 6.69
C GLY A 80 14.55 0.37 6.64
N VAL A 81 13.85 0.42 7.75
CA VAL A 81 12.39 0.22 7.83
C VAL A 81 11.63 1.27 7.01
N ALA A 82 12.06 2.54 7.07
CA ALA A 82 11.50 3.59 6.22
C ALA A 82 11.67 3.32 4.72
N LEU A 83 12.84 2.81 4.31
CA LEU A 83 13.08 2.41 2.92
C LEU A 83 12.19 1.23 2.50
N VAL A 84 11.99 0.24 3.38
CA VAL A 84 11.03 -0.85 3.14
C VAL A 84 9.65 -0.27 2.92
N ALA A 85 9.19 0.60 3.82
CA ALA A 85 7.86 1.22 3.73
C ALA A 85 7.69 2.08 2.47
N LEU A 86 8.68 2.89 2.11
CA LEU A 86 8.62 3.71 0.89
C LEU A 86 8.59 2.91 -0.40
N SER A 87 9.13 1.70 -0.41
CA SER A 87 9.30 0.92 -1.64
C SER A 87 7.99 0.60 -2.34
N GLY A 88 6.92 0.31 -1.59
CA GLY A 88 5.57 0.06 -2.14
C GLY A 88 4.99 1.30 -2.82
N PRO A 89 4.81 2.42 -2.11
CA PRO A 89 4.31 3.65 -2.69
C PRO A 89 5.14 4.14 -3.89
N LEU A 90 6.46 4.11 -3.81
CA LEU A 90 7.32 4.52 -4.92
C LEU A 90 7.14 3.64 -6.16
N LEU A 91 6.95 2.33 -5.98
CA LEU A 91 6.62 1.46 -7.10
C LEU A 91 5.27 1.84 -7.73
N ASN A 92 4.26 2.16 -6.92
CA ASN A 92 2.99 2.64 -7.46
C ASN A 92 3.16 3.93 -8.27
N LEU A 93 3.97 4.88 -7.80
CA LEU A 93 4.26 6.09 -8.56
C LEU A 93 4.91 5.78 -9.91
N VAL A 94 5.89 4.87 -9.94
CA VAL A 94 6.54 4.40 -11.18
C VAL A 94 5.53 3.73 -12.11
N LEU A 95 4.64 2.87 -11.58
CA LEU A 95 3.60 2.21 -12.37
C LEU A 95 2.60 3.22 -12.96
N ALA A 96 2.27 4.27 -12.21
CA ALA A 96 1.42 5.36 -12.72
C ALA A 96 2.08 6.08 -13.90
N PHE A 97 3.37 6.42 -13.80
CA PHE A 97 4.11 7.07 -14.89
C PHE A 97 4.24 6.16 -16.11
N ILE A 98 4.57 4.88 -15.93
CA ILE A 98 4.64 3.91 -17.03
C ILE A 98 3.27 3.78 -17.72
N SER A 99 2.20 3.65 -16.93
CA SER A 99 0.83 3.52 -17.45
C SER A 99 0.40 4.78 -18.21
N PHE A 100 0.74 5.96 -17.70
CA PHE A 100 0.50 7.23 -18.38
C PHE A 100 1.27 7.35 -19.69
N GLY A 101 2.55 6.94 -19.69
CA GLY A 101 3.36 6.90 -20.92
C GLY A 101 2.76 5.98 -21.98
N ILE A 102 2.28 4.79 -21.60
CA ILE A 102 1.61 3.87 -22.53
C ILE A 102 0.30 4.49 -23.05
N LEU A 103 -0.47 5.12 -22.16
CA LEU A 103 -1.74 5.76 -22.51
C LEU A 103 -1.59 6.82 -23.60
N SER A 104 -0.46 7.53 -23.65
CA SER A 104 -0.17 8.56 -24.65
C SER A 104 -0.05 8.02 -26.08
N PHE A 105 0.12 6.70 -26.25
CA PHE A 105 0.20 6.05 -27.56
C PHE A 105 -1.06 5.26 -27.93
N LEU A 106 -2.06 5.23 -27.05
CA LEU A 106 -3.30 4.51 -27.28
C LEU A 106 -4.37 5.44 -27.90
N PRO A 107 -5.35 4.90 -28.66
CA PRO A 107 -6.49 5.68 -29.11
C PRO A 107 -7.31 6.20 -27.93
N ASP A 108 -8.12 7.26 -28.16
CA ASP A 108 -8.90 7.94 -27.10
C ASP A 108 -9.93 7.04 -26.41
N SER A 109 -10.26 5.90 -26.98
CA SER A 109 -11.24 4.95 -26.44
C SER A 109 -10.85 3.51 -26.70
N GLY A 110 -11.28 2.61 -25.81
CA GLY A 110 -11.07 1.18 -25.95
C GLY A 110 -10.74 0.49 -24.64
N LEU A 111 -10.64 -0.83 -24.68
CA LEU A 111 -10.36 -1.66 -23.51
C LEU A 111 -9.00 -1.32 -22.87
N TRP A 112 -7.97 -1.17 -23.69
CA TRP A 112 -6.61 -0.85 -23.20
C TRP A 112 -6.50 0.55 -22.66
N THR A 113 -7.17 1.51 -23.29
CA THR A 113 -7.23 2.90 -22.81
C THR A 113 -7.91 2.96 -21.44
N SER A 114 -9.05 2.30 -21.28
CA SER A 114 -9.75 2.19 -20.01
C SER A 114 -8.91 1.47 -18.95
N PHE A 115 -8.19 0.42 -19.32
CA PHE A 115 -7.31 -0.30 -18.40
C PHE A 115 -6.15 0.57 -17.92
N PHE A 116 -5.40 1.20 -18.82
CA PHE A 116 -4.26 2.03 -18.44
C PHE A 116 -4.67 3.32 -17.74
N SER A 117 -5.81 3.93 -18.09
CA SER A 117 -6.39 5.05 -17.32
C SER A 117 -6.69 4.62 -15.88
N THR A 118 -7.29 3.45 -15.69
CA THR A 118 -7.54 2.89 -14.35
C THR A 118 -6.23 2.62 -13.62
N MET A 119 -5.20 2.08 -14.31
CA MET A 119 -3.87 1.87 -13.73
C MET A 119 -3.24 3.18 -13.22
N VAL A 120 -3.34 4.26 -13.99
CA VAL A 120 -2.85 5.59 -13.57
C VAL A 120 -3.56 6.02 -12.29
N MET A 121 -4.91 6.04 -12.29
CA MET A 121 -5.71 6.49 -11.16
C MET A 121 -5.47 5.66 -9.90
N VAL A 122 -5.49 4.33 -10.02
CA VAL A 122 -5.28 3.41 -8.89
C VAL A 122 -3.89 3.58 -8.28
N ASN A 123 -2.86 3.65 -9.13
CA ASN A 123 -1.49 3.75 -8.64
C ASN A 123 -1.18 5.12 -8.04
N LEU A 124 -1.71 6.22 -8.59
CA LEU A 124 -1.62 7.53 -7.97
C LEU A 124 -2.37 7.57 -6.63
N GLY A 125 -3.56 6.96 -6.56
CA GLY A 125 -4.33 6.83 -5.32
C GLY A 125 -3.56 6.05 -4.25
N PHE A 126 -2.99 4.89 -4.59
CA PHE A 126 -2.17 4.10 -3.66
C PHE A 126 -0.92 4.87 -3.20
N PHE A 127 -0.24 5.55 -4.11
CA PHE A 127 0.89 6.41 -3.74
C PHE A 127 0.47 7.52 -2.79
N ALA A 128 -0.54 8.32 -3.17
CA ALA A 128 -0.98 9.48 -2.39
C ALA A 128 -1.49 9.08 -1.00
N PHE A 129 -2.23 7.97 -0.91
CA PHE A 129 -2.76 7.49 0.35
C PHE A 129 -1.65 6.95 1.26
N ASN A 130 -0.78 6.07 0.74
CA ASN A 130 0.24 5.43 1.55
C ASN A 130 1.42 6.33 1.91
N ILE A 131 1.65 7.46 1.21
CA ILE A 131 2.69 8.42 1.58
C ILE A 131 2.30 9.31 2.77
N LEU A 132 1.03 9.32 3.19
CA LEU A 132 0.58 10.09 4.34
C LEU A 132 1.31 9.66 5.61
N PRO A 133 1.80 10.61 6.43
CA PRO A 133 2.55 10.31 7.66
C PRO A 133 1.63 9.91 8.83
N ILE A 134 0.62 9.11 8.56
CA ILE A 134 -0.42 8.71 9.52
C ILE A 134 -0.34 7.20 9.73
N PRO A 135 -0.07 6.70 10.97
CA PRO A 135 -0.14 5.27 11.24
C PRO A 135 -1.54 4.70 10.94
N PRO A 136 -1.65 3.52 10.33
CA PRO A 136 -0.59 2.54 10.03
C PRO A 136 -0.06 2.60 8.59
N LEU A 137 -0.25 3.73 7.88
CA LEU A 137 0.19 3.88 6.48
C LEU A 137 1.72 3.90 6.36
N ASP A 138 2.24 3.54 5.18
CA ASP A 138 3.69 3.42 4.95
C ASP A 138 4.47 4.71 5.22
N GLY A 139 3.90 5.87 4.85
CA GLY A 139 4.50 7.17 5.11
C GLY A 139 4.75 7.46 6.60
N SER A 140 4.00 6.82 7.48
CA SER A 140 4.24 6.94 8.92
C SER A 140 5.58 6.36 9.35
N ARG A 141 6.08 5.31 8.69
CA ARG A 141 7.40 4.71 8.98
C ARG A 141 8.54 5.65 8.61
N VAL A 142 8.36 6.45 7.57
CA VAL A 142 9.31 7.49 7.17
C VAL A 142 9.36 8.58 8.24
N MET A 143 8.20 9.06 8.66
CA MET A 143 8.11 10.03 9.74
C MET A 143 8.71 9.49 11.04
N TYR A 144 8.41 8.24 11.37
CA TYR A 144 8.96 7.57 12.56
C TYR A 144 10.50 7.57 12.55
N ALA A 145 11.13 7.25 11.40
CA ALA A 145 12.59 7.15 11.30
C ALA A 145 13.34 8.46 11.55
N ILE A 146 12.69 9.62 11.34
CA ILE A 146 13.29 10.94 11.53
C ILE A 146 12.75 11.67 12.76
N ALA A 147 11.73 11.11 13.41
CA ALA A 147 11.05 11.75 14.53
C ALA A 147 11.84 11.60 15.84
N PRO A 148 11.78 12.59 16.76
CA PRO A 148 12.28 12.44 18.12
C PRO A 148 11.51 11.35 18.89
N ASP A 149 12.16 10.75 19.90
CA ASP A 149 11.61 9.63 20.70
C ASP A 149 10.21 9.88 21.27
N VAL A 150 9.91 11.12 21.66
CA VAL A 150 8.59 11.50 22.20
C VAL A 150 7.51 11.32 21.13
N VAL A 151 7.80 11.72 19.88
CA VAL A 151 6.88 11.59 18.76
C VAL A 151 6.74 10.11 18.35
N GLN A 152 7.85 9.37 18.32
CA GLN A 152 7.85 7.92 18.04
C GLN A 152 6.94 7.15 19.00
N LYS A 153 7.02 7.44 20.32
CA LYS A 153 6.14 6.84 21.32
C LYS A 153 4.66 7.16 21.08
N GLY A 154 4.36 8.40 20.72
CA GLY A 154 3.00 8.82 20.34
C GLY A 154 2.49 8.05 19.10
N MET A 155 3.32 7.92 18.07
CA MET A 155 2.98 7.18 16.86
C MET A 155 2.71 5.70 17.11
N GLN A 156 3.51 5.05 17.98
CA GLN A 156 3.29 3.65 18.40
C GLN A 156 1.96 3.46 19.13
N GLN A 157 1.52 4.45 19.93
CA GLN A 157 0.22 4.39 20.59
C GLN A 157 -0.93 4.50 19.58
N ILE A 158 -0.81 5.42 18.63
CA ILE A 158 -1.81 5.63 17.56
C ILE A 158 -1.91 4.39 16.67
N GLU A 159 -0.80 3.74 16.37
CA GLU A 159 -0.75 2.55 15.52
C GLU A 159 -1.63 1.40 16.03
N ARG A 160 -1.80 1.28 17.35
CA ARG A 160 -2.70 0.29 17.97
C ARG A 160 -4.17 0.46 17.53
N TYR A 161 -4.55 1.68 17.15
CA TYR A 161 -5.89 2.02 16.66
C TYR A 161 -5.92 2.19 15.14
N GLY A 162 -4.89 1.72 14.44
CA GLY A 162 -4.66 1.99 13.02
C GLY A 162 -5.85 1.65 12.11
N LEU A 163 -6.49 0.50 12.30
CA LEU A 163 -7.68 0.14 11.51
C LEU A 163 -8.84 1.12 11.75
N ILE A 164 -9.06 1.53 12.99
CA ILE A 164 -10.12 2.51 13.32
C ILE A 164 -9.79 3.86 12.69
N LEU A 165 -8.52 4.26 12.73
CA LEU A 165 -8.07 5.52 12.15
C LEU A 165 -8.26 5.53 10.61
N ILE A 166 -7.91 4.44 9.93
CA ILE A 166 -8.17 4.30 8.50
C ILE A 166 -9.67 4.38 8.20
N PHE A 167 -10.51 3.71 8.97
CA PHE A 167 -11.96 3.79 8.81
C PHE A 167 -12.47 5.21 8.94
N VAL A 168 -12.04 5.94 9.95
CA VAL A 168 -12.42 7.35 10.17
C VAL A 168 -11.92 8.21 8.99
N LEU A 169 -10.68 8.01 8.55
CA LEU A 169 -10.10 8.75 7.43
C LEU A 169 -10.89 8.54 6.13
N VAL A 170 -11.28 7.30 5.84
CA VAL A 170 -12.06 6.96 4.65
C VAL A 170 -13.48 7.51 4.74
N LEU A 171 -14.13 7.47 5.91
CA LEU A 171 -15.48 8.02 6.10
C LEU A 171 -15.50 9.53 5.96
N ILE A 172 -14.50 10.23 6.49
CA ILE A 172 -14.42 11.70 6.41
C ILE A 172 -13.95 12.14 5.02
N GLY A 173 -12.99 11.43 4.43
CA GLY A 173 -12.41 11.73 3.12
C GLY A 173 -13.23 11.23 1.93
N GLY A 174 -14.18 10.31 2.14
CA GLY A 174 -14.96 9.67 1.09
C GLY A 174 -15.67 10.60 0.10
N PRO A 175 -16.08 11.83 0.47
CA PRO A 175 -16.58 12.81 -0.50
C PRO A 175 -15.49 13.51 -1.32
N VAL A 176 -14.21 13.34 -0.97
CA VAL A 176 -13.06 14.09 -1.54
C VAL A 176 -12.10 13.15 -2.29
N LEU A 177 -12.17 11.86 -2.05
CA LEU A 177 -11.40 10.79 -2.72
C LEU A 177 -12.24 10.07 -3.77
#